data_87792d036c2f3688740eab6d12ddb280
#
_entry.id   87792d036c2f3688740eab6d12ddb280
#
_cell.length_a   1.000
_cell.length_b   1.000
_cell.length_c   1.000
_cell.angle_alpha   90.00
_cell.angle_beta   90.00
_cell.angle_gamma   90.00
#
_symmetry.space_group_name_H-M   'P 1'
#
loop_
_entity.id
_entity.type
_entity.pdbx_description
1 polymer ?
#
loop_
_entity_poly.entity_id
_entity_poly.type
_entity_poly.pdbx_seq_one_letter_code
_entity_poly.pdbx_strand_id
1 'polypeptide(L)'
;MNKSNFFSKKYARLVSSYPVQVLLVIFALLVFSMFSLSNFKLDASSDSLVLEGDDDLKYYRQINSDYASSDFLVVLFKPNEELFSKPVISVVRSLSDSLEGINGVSSVLSYLDAPLLFSPKMSITELADNLRTIEDDSIDLALAKEEFRSSALYSELLSSKDAKITALQVSLDATPLYDEAVKERYEIIKLIEESSASDSILSQSLKVVNKKIQYLSDQETIKRDELIRSVRSLLQDYKSHGSIYLGGTAMIASDMISFIESDLLYFGLGVLTMFILTLGIVFRKFRWIALPLGCSFLVALFT
;
A
#
# COMPACT_ATOMS: atom_id res chain seq x y z
N MET A 1 7.22 30.59 49.86
CA MET A 1 8.23 31.24 48.96
C MET A 1 8.43 30.34 47.75
N ASN A 2 7.97 30.78 46.57
CA ASN A 2 7.62 29.94 45.42
C ASN A 2 8.87 29.49 44.64
N LYS A 3 9.17 28.18 44.62
CA LYS A 3 10.32 27.58 43.88
C LYS A 3 10.32 27.93 42.39
N SER A 4 9.15 28.19 41.80
CA SER A 4 9.02 28.55 40.39
C SER A 4 9.66 29.88 40.01
N ASN A 5 9.62 30.86 40.92
CA ASN A 5 10.23 32.19 40.71
C ASN A 5 11.76 32.18 40.75
N PHE A 6 12.38 31.20 41.40
CA PHE A 6 13.85 31.08 41.45
C PHE A 6 14.45 30.55 40.17
N PHE A 7 13.81 29.48 39.61
CA PHE A 7 14.23 28.90 38.34
C PHE A 7 14.04 29.86 37.15
N SER A 8 12.91 30.56 37.08
CA SER A 8 12.63 31.51 36.00
C SER A 8 13.59 32.69 35.99
N LYS A 9 13.96 33.24 37.15
CA LYS A 9 14.95 34.32 37.27
C LYS A 9 16.36 33.87 36.90
N LYS A 10 16.75 32.64 37.26
CA LYS A 10 18.07 32.08 36.91
C LYS A 10 18.21 31.81 35.44
N TYR A 11 17.14 31.23 34.82
CA TYR A 11 17.05 31.02 33.39
C TYR A 11 17.07 32.32 32.59
N ALA A 12 16.26 33.30 32.94
CA ALA A 12 16.24 34.60 32.29
C ALA A 12 17.62 35.31 32.36
N ARG A 13 18.33 35.23 33.50
CA ARG A 13 19.67 35.78 33.64
C ARG A 13 20.69 35.05 32.79
N LEU A 14 20.61 33.71 32.69
CA LEU A 14 21.52 32.90 31.87
C LEU A 14 21.37 33.22 30.38
N VAL A 15 20.12 33.27 29.89
CA VAL A 15 19.81 33.62 28.49
C VAL A 15 20.22 35.06 28.15
N SER A 16 20.02 36.01 29.09
CA SER A 16 20.33 37.41 28.88
C SER A 16 21.82 37.70 28.99
N SER A 17 22.58 36.96 29.84
CA SER A 17 24.02 37.17 30.03
C SER A 17 24.88 36.48 28.96
N TYR A 18 24.41 35.40 28.37
CA TYR A 18 25.16 34.58 27.40
C TYR A 18 24.36 34.26 26.14
N PRO A 19 23.81 35.26 25.43
CA PRO A 19 22.90 35.03 24.32
C PRO A 19 23.54 34.23 23.17
N VAL A 20 24.81 34.47 22.86
CA VAL A 20 25.53 33.78 21.78
C VAL A 20 25.74 32.30 22.10
N GLN A 21 26.07 31.99 23.38
CA GLN A 21 26.28 30.60 23.81
C GLN A 21 24.96 29.81 23.78
N VAL A 22 23.86 30.43 24.21
CA VAL A 22 22.53 29.82 24.12
C VAL A 22 22.14 29.55 22.67
N LEU A 23 22.39 30.51 21.77
CA LEU A 23 22.15 30.31 20.32
C LEU A 23 23.02 29.18 19.73
N LEU A 24 24.29 29.07 20.15
CA LEU A 24 25.18 27.99 19.71
C LEU A 24 24.69 26.62 20.18
N VAL A 25 24.20 26.51 21.42
CA VAL A 25 23.63 25.26 21.95
C VAL A 25 22.37 24.90 21.18
N ILE A 26 21.48 25.85 20.92
CA ILE A 26 20.27 25.62 20.13
C ILE A 26 20.66 25.20 18.71
N PHE A 27 21.65 25.85 18.10
CA PHE A 27 22.11 25.49 16.76
C PHE A 27 22.75 24.08 16.70
N ALA A 28 23.55 23.73 17.71
CA ALA A 28 24.13 22.39 17.82
C ALA A 28 23.06 21.30 17.97
N LEU A 29 22.02 21.56 18.78
CA LEU A 29 20.86 20.68 18.91
C LEU A 29 20.09 20.59 17.62
N LEU A 30 19.92 21.67 16.85
CA LEU A 30 19.32 21.70 15.53
C LEU A 30 20.05 20.79 14.54
N VAL A 31 21.39 20.94 14.48
CA VAL A 31 22.20 20.08 13.59
C VAL A 31 22.06 18.61 13.99
N PHE A 32 22.06 18.32 15.29
CA PHE A 32 21.85 16.96 15.78
C PHE A 32 20.47 16.41 15.40
N SER A 33 19.41 17.21 15.52
CA SER A 33 18.04 16.83 15.15
C SER A 33 17.89 16.62 13.64
N MET A 34 18.58 17.39 12.79
CA MET A 34 18.60 17.18 11.35
C MET A 34 19.15 15.79 10.95
N PHE A 35 20.12 15.25 11.67
CA PHE A 35 20.58 13.88 11.46
C PHE A 35 19.50 12.84 11.81
N SER A 36 18.63 13.14 12.75
CA SER A 36 17.51 12.25 13.13
C SER A 36 16.38 12.27 12.11
N LEU A 37 16.22 13.36 11.38
CA LEU A 37 15.15 13.53 10.36
C LEU A 37 15.30 12.55 9.19
N SER A 38 16.53 12.14 8.86
CA SER A 38 16.78 11.15 7.81
C SER A 38 16.22 9.76 8.14
N ASN A 39 15.89 9.50 9.40
CA ASN A 39 15.28 8.26 9.87
C ASN A 39 13.74 8.35 10.00
N PHE A 40 13.17 9.54 9.71
CA PHE A 40 11.73 9.70 9.73
C PHE A 40 11.14 8.98 8.52
N LYS A 41 10.32 7.97 8.79
CA LYS A 41 9.58 7.22 7.77
C LYS A 41 8.11 7.25 8.13
N LEU A 42 7.29 7.50 7.13
CA LEU A 42 5.85 7.36 7.26
C LEU A 42 5.51 5.87 7.13
N ASP A 43 5.11 5.26 8.24
CA ASP A 43 4.57 3.90 8.22
C ASP A 43 3.06 4.00 7.91
N ALA A 44 2.71 3.75 6.66
CA ALA A 44 1.34 3.65 6.18
C ALA A 44 1.00 2.21 5.75
N SER A 45 1.69 1.23 6.34
CA SER A 45 1.33 -0.17 6.13
C SER A 45 -0.11 -0.43 6.61
N SER A 46 -0.83 -1.29 5.90
CA SER A 46 -2.19 -1.69 6.32
C SER A 46 -2.21 -2.25 7.75
N ASP A 47 -1.11 -2.86 8.18
CA ASP A 47 -0.95 -3.39 9.53
C ASP A 47 -0.83 -2.29 10.61
N SER A 48 -0.27 -1.12 10.28
CA SER A 48 -0.15 0.00 11.22
C SER A 48 -1.47 0.76 11.42
N LEU A 49 -2.40 0.64 10.46
CA LEU A 49 -3.71 1.28 10.50
C LEU A 49 -4.76 0.46 11.27
N VAL A 50 -4.47 -0.78 11.61
CA VAL A 50 -5.39 -1.67 12.32
C VAL A 50 -4.99 -1.78 13.78
N LEU A 51 -5.99 -1.70 14.68
CA LEU A 51 -5.75 -1.82 16.14
C LEU A 51 -5.22 -3.23 16.45
N GLU A 52 -4.02 -3.29 17.03
CA GLU A 52 -3.51 -4.54 17.59
C GLU A 52 -4.44 -5.03 18.72
N GLY A 53 -4.94 -6.27 18.60
CA GLY A 53 -5.88 -6.86 19.55
C GLY A 53 -7.32 -6.98 19.06
N ASP A 54 -7.62 -6.50 17.85
CA ASP A 54 -8.92 -6.70 17.22
C ASP A 54 -9.12 -8.18 16.87
N ASP A 55 -10.26 -8.75 17.29
CA ASP A 55 -10.56 -10.16 17.06
C ASP A 55 -10.84 -10.44 15.57
N ASP A 56 -11.38 -9.48 14.82
CA ASP A 56 -11.58 -9.57 13.38
C ASP A 56 -10.25 -9.63 12.63
N LEU A 57 -9.24 -8.90 13.12
CA LEU A 57 -7.88 -8.94 12.57
C LEU A 57 -7.22 -10.30 12.83
N LYS A 58 -7.40 -10.88 14.02
CA LYS A 58 -6.89 -12.22 14.36
C LYS A 58 -7.51 -13.28 13.44
N TYR A 59 -8.82 -13.19 13.24
CA TYR A 59 -9.55 -14.09 12.34
C TYR A 59 -9.09 -13.95 10.88
N TYR A 60 -8.95 -12.72 10.38
CA TYR A 60 -8.41 -12.45 9.05
C TYR A 60 -7.01 -13.04 8.85
N ARG A 61 -6.10 -12.80 9.81
CA ARG A 61 -4.74 -13.35 9.77
C ARG A 61 -4.71 -14.88 9.79
N GLN A 62 -5.59 -15.52 10.58
CA GLN A 62 -5.72 -16.96 10.61
C GLN A 62 -6.16 -17.50 9.23
N ILE A 63 -7.21 -16.94 8.64
CA ILE A 63 -7.66 -17.33 7.30
C ILE A 63 -6.54 -17.12 6.28
N ASN A 64 -5.87 -15.98 6.32
CA ASN A 64 -4.79 -15.68 5.38
C ASN A 64 -3.60 -16.65 5.52
N SER A 65 -3.31 -17.11 6.74
CA SER A 65 -2.27 -18.13 6.98
C SER A 65 -2.67 -19.51 6.49
N ASP A 66 -3.96 -19.87 6.60
CA ASP A 66 -4.46 -21.19 6.24
C ASP A 66 -4.67 -21.35 4.73
N TYR A 67 -5.02 -20.26 4.04
CA TYR A 67 -5.33 -20.28 2.61
C TYR A 67 -4.24 -19.64 1.73
N ALA A 68 -3.15 -19.14 2.32
CA ALA A 68 -1.97 -18.60 1.64
C ALA A 68 -2.34 -17.68 0.44
N SER A 69 -3.26 -16.73 0.65
CA SER A 69 -3.65 -15.83 -0.42
C SER A 69 -2.55 -14.77 -0.63
N SER A 70 -1.87 -14.86 -1.76
CA SER A 70 -0.98 -13.78 -2.20
C SER A 70 -1.78 -12.52 -2.50
N ASP A 71 -1.16 -11.37 -2.33
CA ASP A 71 -1.72 -10.11 -2.81
C ASP A 71 -1.95 -10.18 -4.32
N PHE A 72 -2.98 -9.50 -4.81
CA PHE A 72 -3.29 -9.44 -6.23
C PHE A 72 -3.71 -8.03 -6.67
N LEU A 73 -3.49 -7.77 -7.96
CA LEU A 73 -4.04 -6.63 -8.66
C LEU A 73 -5.21 -7.09 -9.54
N VAL A 74 -6.12 -6.19 -9.80
CA VAL A 74 -7.26 -6.44 -10.72
C VAL A 74 -7.17 -5.47 -11.88
N VAL A 75 -7.04 -5.99 -13.08
CA VAL A 75 -7.11 -5.21 -14.32
C VAL A 75 -8.49 -5.39 -14.93
N LEU A 76 -9.27 -4.32 -14.98
CA LEU A 76 -10.56 -4.32 -15.67
C LEU A 76 -10.36 -3.83 -17.11
N PHE A 77 -10.76 -4.63 -18.08
CA PHE A 77 -10.67 -4.30 -19.49
C PHE A 77 -12.06 -4.26 -20.13
N LYS A 78 -12.41 -3.10 -20.68
CA LYS A 78 -13.60 -2.89 -21.50
C LYS A 78 -13.17 -2.65 -22.93
N PRO A 79 -13.20 -3.66 -23.82
CA PRO A 79 -12.81 -3.51 -25.20
C PRO A 79 -13.77 -2.58 -25.97
N ASN A 80 -13.27 -2.01 -27.06
CA ASN A 80 -14.10 -1.22 -28.00
C ASN A 80 -15.03 -2.10 -28.83
N GLU A 81 -14.66 -3.39 -28.99
CA GLU A 81 -15.42 -4.41 -29.73
C GLU A 81 -16.07 -5.42 -28.76
N GLU A 82 -16.74 -6.41 -29.31
CA GLU A 82 -17.39 -7.45 -28.51
C GLU A 82 -16.37 -8.32 -27.77
N LEU A 83 -16.53 -8.49 -26.44
CA LEU A 83 -15.59 -9.20 -25.57
C LEU A 83 -15.30 -10.63 -26.06
N PHE A 84 -16.31 -11.36 -26.53
CA PHE A 84 -16.22 -12.72 -27.02
C PHE A 84 -15.94 -12.80 -28.52
N SER A 85 -15.24 -11.84 -29.09
CA SER A 85 -14.76 -11.86 -30.48
C SER A 85 -13.30 -12.32 -30.55
N LYS A 86 -12.96 -13.05 -31.65
CA LYS A 86 -11.57 -13.52 -31.85
C LYS A 86 -10.51 -12.43 -31.75
N PRO A 87 -10.70 -11.21 -32.30
CA PRO A 87 -9.71 -10.14 -32.15
C PRO A 87 -9.50 -9.74 -30.69
N VAL A 88 -10.59 -9.62 -29.89
CA VAL A 88 -10.50 -9.22 -28.49
C VAL A 88 -9.89 -10.34 -27.64
N ILE A 89 -10.21 -11.60 -27.90
CA ILE A 89 -9.57 -12.77 -27.26
C ILE A 89 -8.03 -12.70 -27.45
N SER A 90 -7.57 -12.43 -28.67
CA SER A 90 -6.14 -12.28 -28.96
C SER A 90 -5.50 -11.10 -28.21
N VAL A 91 -6.21 -9.98 -28.09
CA VAL A 91 -5.73 -8.81 -27.31
C VAL A 91 -5.62 -9.15 -25.82
N VAL A 92 -6.63 -9.82 -25.26
CA VAL A 92 -6.62 -10.20 -23.84
C VAL A 92 -5.52 -11.22 -23.56
N ARG A 93 -5.30 -12.20 -24.46
CA ARG A 93 -4.17 -13.14 -24.33
C ARG A 93 -2.83 -12.40 -24.33
N SER A 94 -2.61 -11.52 -25.31
CA SER A 94 -1.40 -10.71 -25.37
C SER A 94 -1.20 -9.84 -24.12
N LEU A 95 -2.30 -9.29 -23.57
CA LEU A 95 -2.26 -8.52 -22.32
C LEU A 95 -1.89 -9.41 -21.12
N SER A 96 -2.50 -10.62 -21.02
CA SER A 96 -2.18 -11.59 -19.96
C SER A 96 -0.71 -12.00 -20.01
N ASP A 97 -0.20 -12.40 -21.18
CA ASP A 97 1.19 -12.81 -21.37
C ASP A 97 2.17 -11.67 -21.05
N SER A 98 1.82 -10.44 -21.43
CA SER A 98 2.65 -9.27 -21.15
C SER A 98 2.66 -8.92 -19.65
N LEU A 99 1.55 -9.10 -18.94
CA LEU A 99 1.45 -8.91 -17.50
C LEU A 99 2.24 -9.99 -16.74
N GLU A 100 2.18 -11.26 -17.18
CA GLU A 100 2.98 -12.36 -16.60
C GLU A 100 4.49 -12.15 -16.78
N GLY A 101 4.89 -11.46 -17.84
CA GLY A 101 6.29 -11.09 -18.08
C GLY A 101 6.84 -10.02 -17.13
N ILE A 102 6.02 -9.39 -16.31
CA ILE A 102 6.46 -8.37 -15.34
C ILE A 102 7.06 -9.05 -14.12
N ASN A 103 8.26 -8.62 -13.72
CA ASN A 103 8.93 -9.14 -12.53
C ASN A 103 8.09 -8.85 -11.27
N GLY A 104 7.81 -9.87 -10.47
CA GLY A 104 6.96 -9.79 -9.29
C GLY A 104 5.51 -10.22 -9.51
N VAL A 105 5.15 -10.63 -10.74
CA VAL A 105 3.88 -11.26 -11.08
C VAL A 105 4.07 -12.78 -11.11
N SER A 106 3.28 -13.51 -10.33
CA SER A 106 3.32 -14.97 -10.26
C SER A 106 2.42 -15.65 -11.29
N SER A 107 1.25 -15.07 -11.56
CA SER A 107 0.29 -15.58 -12.55
C SER A 107 -0.77 -14.53 -12.88
N VAL A 108 -1.36 -14.67 -14.05
CA VAL A 108 -2.52 -13.86 -14.47
C VAL A 108 -3.68 -14.81 -14.77
N LEU A 109 -4.82 -14.57 -14.15
CA LEU A 109 -6.06 -15.32 -14.40
C LEU A 109 -7.06 -14.41 -15.09
N SER A 110 -7.52 -14.84 -16.26
CA SER A 110 -8.52 -14.14 -17.06
C SER A 110 -9.72 -15.04 -17.39
N TYR A 111 -10.71 -14.50 -18.08
CA TYR A 111 -11.81 -15.31 -18.58
C TYR A 111 -11.36 -16.34 -19.64
N LEU A 112 -10.17 -16.19 -20.23
CA LEU A 112 -9.60 -17.15 -21.20
C LEU A 112 -9.15 -18.44 -20.53
N ASP A 113 -8.74 -18.36 -19.26
CA ASP A 113 -8.22 -19.49 -18.49
C ASP A 113 -9.32 -20.26 -17.75
N ALA A 114 -10.54 -19.70 -17.75
CA ALA A 114 -11.67 -20.30 -17.06
C ALA A 114 -12.21 -21.51 -17.84
N PRO A 115 -12.38 -22.67 -17.17
CA PRO A 115 -12.92 -23.85 -17.81
C PRO A 115 -14.41 -23.67 -18.14
N LEU A 116 -14.80 -24.03 -19.38
CA LEU A 116 -16.21 -24.04 -19.81
C LEU A 116 -16.90 -25.31 -19.29
N LEU A 117 -17.93 -25.14 -18.47
CA LEU A 117 -18.62 -26.22 -17.80
C LEU A 117 -19.91 -26.64 -18.55
N PHE A 118 -20.52 -25.70 -19.27
CA PHE A 118 -21.83 -25.87 -19.92
C PHE A 118 -21.80 -25.59 -21.42
N SER A 119 -20.66 -25.32 -22.00
CA SER A 119 -20.53 -24.96 -23.42
C SER A 119 -19.54 -25.85 -24.19
N PRO A 120 -19.91 -27.03 -24.67
CA PRO A 120 -21.20 -27.72 -24.60
C PRO A 120 -21.44 -28.39 -23.24
N LYS A 121 -22.71 -28.73 -22.95
CA LYS A 121 -23.06 -29.48 -21.73
C LYS A 121 -22.39 -30.84 -21.75
N MET A 122 -21.50 -31.10 -20.81
CA MET A 122 -20.81 -32.38 -20.61
C MET A 122 -21.19 -33.01 -19.27
N SER A 123 -20.97 -34.31 -19.16
CA SER A 123 -21.07 -35.00 -17.87
C SER A 123 -19.86 -34.64 -16.98
N ILE A 124 -20.01 -34.73 -15.65
CA ILE A 124 -18.95 -34.45 -14.71
C ILE A 124 -17.70 -35.31 -14.98
N THR A 125 -17.86 -36.53 -15.46
CA THR A 125 -16.76 -37.44 -15.79
C THR A 125 -15.98 -36.99 -17.04
N GLU A 126 -16.67 -36.44 -18.05
CA GLU A 126 -16.05 -35.92 -19.26
C GLU A 126 -15.34 -34.56 -18.98
N LEU A 127 -15.86 -33.77 -18.05
CA LEU A 127 -15.23 -32.51 -17.58
C LEU A 127 -13.88 -32.76 -16.91
N ALA A 128 -13.72 -33.84 -16.14
CA ALA A 128 -12.49 -34.16 -15.46
C ALA A 128 -11.33 -34.48 -16.43
N ASP A 129 -11.66 -35.07 -17.60
CA ASP A 129 -10.67 -35.48 -18.59
C ASP A 129 -10.45 -34.47 -19.72
N ASN A 130 -11.38 -33.53 -19.94
CA ASN A 130 -11.38 -32.58 -21.07
C ASN A 130 -11.87 -31.19 -20.65
N LEU A 131 -11.11 -30.51 -19.82
CA LEU A 131 -11.35 -29.09 -19.51
C LEU A 131 -11.07 -28.25 -20.76
N ARG A 132 -12.10 -27.62 -21.31
CA ARG A 132 -12.01 -26.72 -22.45
C ARG A 132 -12.07 -25.28 -22.00
N THR A 133 -11.36 -24.43 -22.71
CA THR A 133 -11.35 -22.98 -22.47
C THR A 133 -11.88 -22.25 -23.72
N ILE A 134 -12.10 -20.97 -23.64
CA ILE A 134 -12.57 -20.14 -24.76
C ILE A 134 -11.60 -20.18 -25.96
N GLU A 135 -10.35 -20.50 -25.73
CA GLU A 135 -9.32 -20.53 -26.79
C GLU A 135 -9.35 -21.77 -27.67
N ASP A 136 -10.11 -22.79 -27.29
CA ASP A 136 -10.26 -23.98 -28.12
C ASP A 136 -11.02 -23.67 -29.39
N ASP A 137 -10.44 -24.00 -30.54
CA ASP A 137 -11.02 -23.73 -31.87
C ASP A 137 -12.44 -24.32 -32.11
N SER A 138 -12.81 -25.33 -31.33
CA SER A 138 -14.12 -26.04 -31.44
C SER A 138 -15.23 -25.37 -30.62
N ILE A 139 -14.97 -24.31 -29.88
CA ILE A 139 -15.92 -23.67 -28.96
C ILE A 139 -16.84 -22.69 -29.72
N ASP A 140 -18.13 -22.80 -29.45
CA ASP A 140 -19.11 -21.78 -29.85
C ASP A 140 -19.03 -20.58 -28.86
N LEU A 141 -18.46 -19.47 -29.34
CA LEU A 141 -18.31 -18.26 -28.57
C LEU A 141 -19.64 -17.66 -28.09
N ALA A 142 -20.76 -17.93 -28.79
CA ALA A 142 -22.08 -17.45 -28.37
C ALA A 142 -22.57 -18.22 -27.14
N LEU A 143 -22.34 -19.54 -27.09
CA LEU A 143 -22.64 -20.37 -25.94
C LEU A 143 -21.74 -20.03 -24.76
N ALA A 144 -20.44 -19.87 -24.99
CA ALA A 144 -19.49 -19.46 -23.96
C ALA A 144 -19.88 -18.10 -23.33
N LYS A 145 -20.25 -17.12 -24.16
CA LYS A 145 -20.74 -15.82 -23.68
C LYS A 145 -21.96 -15.97 -22.77
N GLU A 146 -22.91 -16.82 -23.12
CA GLU A 146 -24.12 -17.04 -22.29
C GLU A 146 -23.77 -17.76 -20.98
N GLU A 147 -22.79 -18.68 -21.00
CA GLU A 147 -22.28 -19.31 -19.80
C GLU A 147 -21.66 -18.28 -18.85
N PHE A 148 -20.80 -17.39 -19.35
CA PHE A 148 -20.19 -16.32 -18.54
C PHE A 148 -21.21 -15.34 -17.98
N ARG A 149 -22.32 -15.09 -18.65
CA ARG A 149 -23.41 -14.22 -18.18
C ARG A 149 -24.28 -14.89 -17.11
N SER A 150 -24.53 -16.18 -17.21
CA SER A 150 -25.47 -16.90 -16.36
C SER A 150 -24.84 -17.69 -15.22
N SER A 151 -23.55 -18.00 -15.32
CA SER A 151 -22.82 -18.76 -14.31
C SER A 151 -22.57 -17.95 -13.05
N ALA A 152 -22.91 -18.51 -11.89
CA ALA A 152 -22.57 -17.91 -10.60
C ALA A 152 -21.05 -17.89 -10.31
N LEU A 153 -20.27 -18.70 -11.04
CA LEU A 153 -18.81 -18.78 -10.89
C LEU A 153 -18.07 -17.70 -11.68
N TYR A 154 -18.63 -17.22 -12.79
CA TYR A 154 -17.93 -16.34 -13.71
C TYR A 154 -18.54 -14.94 -13.80
N SER A 155 -19.88 -14.86 -13.68
CA SER A 155 -20.60 -13.60 -13.73
C SER A 155 -20.23 -12.72 -12.52
N GLU A 156 -19.86 -11.48 -12.78
CA GLU A 156 -19.39 -10.49 -11.80
C GLU A 156 -18.03 -10.79 -11.15
N LEU A 157 -17.38 -11.91 -11.50
CA LEU A 157 -16.00 -12.21 -11.10
C LEU A 157 -15.03 -12.03 -12.27
N LEU A 158 -15.24 -12.76 -13.36
CA LEU A 158 -14.37 -12.70 -14.55
C LEU A 158 -14.97 -11.86 -15.68
N SER A 159 -16.28 -11.75 -15.74
CA SER A 159 -16.97 -10.88 -16.69
C SER A 159 -18.13 -10.14 -16.05
N SER A 160 -18.48 -8.97 -16.62
CA SER A 160 -19.70 -8.24 -16.21
C SER A 160 -20.96 -8.99 -16.67
N LYS A 161 -22.10 -8.74 -16.00
CA LYS A 161 -23.41 -9.34 -16.35
C LYS A 161 -23.82 -9.14 -17.81
N ASP A 162 -23.40 -8.06 -18.43
CA ASP A 162 -23.67 -7.75 -19.83
C ASP A 162 -22.58 -8.28 -20.79
N ALA A 163 -21.57 -8.99 -20.23
CA ALA A 163 -20.44 -9.55 -20.96
C ALA A 163 -19.67 -8.53 -21.82
N LYS A 164 -19.52 -7.29 -21.29
CA LYS A 164 -18.80 -6.21 -21.97
C LYS A 164 -17.46 -5.87 -21.33
N ILE A 165 -17.27 -6.27 -20.08
CA ILE A 165 -16.06 -5.99 -19.31
C ILE A 165 -15.52 -7.32 -18.80
N THR A 166 -14.22 -7.50 -18.87
CA THR A 166 -13.53 -8.62 -18.23
C THR A 166 -12.60 -8.14 -17.15
N ALA A 167 -12.39 -8.99 -16.14
CA ALA A 167 -11.40 -8.80 -15.09
C ALA A 167 -10.24 -9.77 -15.31
N LEU A 168 -9.01 -9.26 -15.20
CA LEU A 168 -7.82 -10.08 -15.12
C LEU A 168 -7.30 -9.95 -13.69
N GLN A 169 -7.18 -11.06 -12.98
CA GLN A 169 -6.56 -11.13 -11.67
C GLN A 169 -5.06 -11.36 -11.86
N VAL A 170 -4.25 -10.41 -11.44
CA VAL A 170 -2.79 -10.46 -11.50
C VAL A 170 -2.28 -10.79 -10.11
N SER A 171 -1.93 -12.05 -9.87
CA SER A 171 -1.39 -12.53 -8.60
C SER A 171 0.06 -12.10 -8.47
N LEU A 172 0.43 -11.59 -7.30
CA LEU A 172 1.79 -11.13 -7.01
C LEU A 172 2.62 -12.26 -6.39
N ASP A 173 3.93 -12.14 -6.48
CA ASP A 173 4.83 -13.07 -5.80
C ASP A 173 4.62 -13.06 -4.29
N ALA A 174 4.67 -14.22 -3.68
CA ALA A 174 4.57 -14.36 -2.23
C ALA A 174 5.78 -13.73 -1.53
N THR A 175 5.56 -13.22 -0.32
CA THR A 175 6.59 -12.59 0.52
C THR A 175 6.90 -13.45 1.76
N PRO A 176 7.42 -14.68 1.60
CA PRO A 176 7.49 -15.67 2.69
C PRO A 176 8.32 -15.19 3.88
N LEU A 177 9.38 -14.40 3.65
CA LEU A 177 10.22 -13.86 4.74
C LEU A 177 9.49 -12.83 5.59
N TYR A 178 8.64 -12.02 4.97
CA TYR A 178 7.79 -11.06 5.67
C TYR A 178 6.71 -11.77 6.46
N ASP A 179 6.01 -12.72 5.84
CA ASP A 179 4.94 -13.50 6.47
C ASP A 179 5.45 -14.29 7.67
N GLU A 180 6.65 -14.91 7.57
CA GLU A 180 7.30 -15.60 8.66
C GLU A 180 7.64 -14.65 9.83
N ALA A 181 8.17 -13.46 9.53
CA ALA A 181 8.49 -12.47 10.54
C ALA A 181 7.23 -11.96 11.25
N VAL A 182 6.12 -11.78 10.52
CA VAL A 182 4.82 -11.40 11.08
C VAL A 182 4.27 -12.50 11.99
N LYS A 183 4.38 -13.78 11.60
CA LYS A 183 4.00 -14.92 12.46
C LYS A 183 4.84 -14.98 13.74
N GLU A 184 6.16 -14.82 13.62
CA GLU A 184 7.08 -14.78 14.75
C GLU A 184 6.70 -13.66 15.74
N ARG A 185 6.38 -12.48 15.24
CA ARG A 185 5.89 -11.35 16.05
C ARG A 185 4.63 -11.73 16.82
N TYR A 186 3.68 -12.35 16.16
CA TYR A 186 2.40 -12.73 16.75
C TYR A 186 2.55 -13.75 17.87
N GLU A 187 3.43 -14.75 17.68
CA GLU A 187 3.75 -15.73 18.73
C GLU A 187 4.38 -15.05 19.96
N ILE A 188 5.30 -14.09 19.75
CA ILE A 188 5.90 -13.35 20.86
C ILE A 188 4.85 -12.51 21.60
N ILE A 189 3.94 -11.83 20.89
CA ILE A 189 2.87 -11.03 21.52
C ILE A 189 1.97 -11.94 22.35
N LYS A 190 1.57 -13.10 21.82
CA LYS A 190 0.76 -14.07 22.54
C LYS A 190 1.45 -14.57 23.83
N LEU A 191 2.75 -14.85 23.77
CA LEU A 191 3.53 -15.24 24.94
C LEU A 191 3.61 -14.11 25.99
N ILE A 192 3.68 -12.85 25.57
CA ILE A 192 3.65 -11.68 26.46
C ILE A 192 2.29 -11.56 27.16
N GLU A 193 1.19 -11.77 26.43
CA GLU A 193 -0.17 -11.73 26.99
C GLU A 193 -0.42 -12.86 27.99
N GLU A 194 0.11 -14.04 27.73
CA GLU A 194 -0.02 -15.21 28.61
C GLU A 194 0.91 -15.14 29.84
N SER A 195 2.04 -14.44 29.72
CA SER A 195 2.98 -14.25 30.83
C SER A 195 2.54 -13.08 31.70
N SER A 196 2.13 -13.33 32.93
CA SER A 196 1.76 -12.30 33.92
C SER A 196 2.93 -11.41 34.40
N ALA A 197 4.14 -11.58 33.85
CA ALA A 197 5.34 -10.84 34.20
C ALA A 197 5.89 -10.11 32.96
N SER A 198 6.30 -8.85 33.16
CA SER A 198 7.04 -8.08 32.16
C SER A 198 8.40 -8.75 31.90
N ASP A 199 8.41 -9.73 31.02
CA ASP A 199 9.63 -10.45 30.66
C ASP A 199 10.48 -9.58 29.74
N SER A 200 11.61 -9.09 30.27
CA SER A 200 12.52 -8.21 29.53
C SER A 200 13.07 -8.89 28.27
N ILE A 201 13.16 -10.21 28.25
CA ILE A 201 13.66 -11.00 27.12
C ILE A 201 12.63 -10.97 25.98
N LEU A 202 11.36 -11.23 26.27
CA LEU A 202 10.29 -11.18 25.27
C LEU A 202 10.14 -9.78 24.67
N SER A 203 10.23 -8.75 25.50
CA SER A 203 10.20 -7.35 25.05
C SER A 203 11.39 -7.00 24.14
N GLN A 204 12.56 -7.57 24.38
CA GLN A 204 13.74 -7.40 23.54
C GLN A 204 13.58 -8.18 22.22
N SER A 205 13.07 -9.40 22.26
CA SER A 205 12.78 -10.20 21.07
C SER A 205 11.76 -9.50 20.17
N LEU A 206 10.71 -8.93 20.75
CA LEU A 206 9.71 -8.16 20.01
C LEU A 206 10.33 -6.95 19.28
N LYS A 207 11.26 -6.24 19.92
CA LYS A 207 11.97 -5.14 19.28
C LYS A 207 12.82 -5.58 18.09
N VAL A 208 13.46 -6.74 18.19
CA VAL A 208 14.29 -7.30 17.11
C VAL A 208 13.40 -7.71 15.94
N VAL A 209 12.31 -8.42 16.20
CA VAL A 209 11.37 -8.85 15.16
C VAL A 209 10.69 -7.66 14.50
N ASN A 210 10.27 -6.63 15.25
CA ASN A 210 9.70 -5.42 14.68
C ASN A 210 10.68 -4.71 13.73
N LYS A 211 11.98 -4.65 14.06
CA LYS A 211 13.00 -4.10 13.14
C LYS A 211 13.16 -4.94 11.87
N LYS A 212 13.10 -6.27 12.00
CA LYS A 212 13.16 -7.19 10.86
C LYS A 212 11.95 -6.98 9.94
N ILE A 213 10.75 -6.90 10.51
CA ILE A 213 9.50 -6.63 9.78
C ILE A 213 9.59 -5.28 9.06
N GLN A 214 10.02 -4.22 9.74
CA GLN A 214 10.17 -2.90 9.16
C GLN A 214 11.13 -2.91 7.97
N TYR A 215 12.28 -3.55 8.11
CA TYR A 215 13.26 -3.68 7.03
C TYR A 215 12.69 -4.43 5.82
N LEU A 216 11.99 -5.55 6.06
CA LEU A 216 11.37 -6.35 5.00
C LEU A 216 10.21 -5.59 4.33
N SER A 217 9.37 -4.91 5.12
CA SER A 217 8.27 -4.08 4.62
C SER A 217 8.78 -2.94 3.73
N ASP A 218 9.85 -2.25 4.12
CA ASP A 218 10.48 -1.20 3.30
C ASP A 218 10.93 -1.74 1.94
N GLN A 219 11.53 -2.93 1.91
CA GLN A 219 11.99 -3.57 0.69
C GLN A 219 10.83 -3.96 -0.22
N GLU A 220 9.78 -4.56 0.36
CA GLU A 220 8.60 -4.98 -0.39
C GLU A 220 7.79 -3.79 -0.92
N THR A 221 7.70 -2.69 -0.16
CA THR A 221 7.05 -1.46 -0.62
C THR A 221 7.72 -0.90 -1.87
N ILE A 222 9.05 -0.83 -1.90
CA ILE A 222 9.80 -0.35 -3.07
C ILE A 222 9.54 -1.23 -4.29
N LYS A 223 9.63 -2.57 -4.13
CA LYS A 223 9.38 -3.52 -5.23
C LYS A 223 7.95 -3.41 -5.74
N ARG A 224 6.98 -3.27 -4.84
CA ARG A 224 5.56 -3.15 -5.16
C ARG A 224 5.25 -1.87 -5.95
N ASP A 225 5.87 -0.75 -5.56
CA ASP A 225 5.74 0.51 -6.29
C ASP A 225 6.34 0.44 -7.70
N GLU A 226 7.47 -0.24 -7.86
CA GLU A 226 8.09 -0.47 -9.17
C GLU A 226 7.22 -1.38 -10.05
N LEU A 227 6.66 -2.45 -9.47
CA LEU A 227 5.75 -3.35 -10.14
C LEU A 227 4.48 -2.62 -10.60
N ILE A 228 3.83 -1.86 -9.71
CA ILE A 228 2.61 -1.10 -10.04
C ILE A 228 2.90 -0.08 -11.15
N ARG A 229 4.05 0.60 -11.11
CA ARG A 229 4.47 1.51 -12.19
C ARG A 229 4.67 0.77 -13.52
N SER A 230 5.28 -0.40 -13.50
CA SER A 230 5.50 -1.23 -14.68
C SER A 230 4.18 -1.71 -15.27
N VAL A 231 3.25 -2.20 -14.43
CA VAL A 231 1.90 -2.57 -14.83
C VAL A 231 1.18 -1.37 -15.46
N ARG A 232 1.20 -0.20 -14.82
CA ARG A 232 0.57 1.01 -15.37
C ARG A 232 1.15 1.44 -16.71
N SER A 233 2.46 1.34 -16.87
CA SER A 233 3.13 1.63 -18.14
C SER A 233 2.66 0.69 -19.23
N LEU A 234 2.66 -0.61 -18.96
CA LEU A 234 2.18 -1.64 -19.90
C LEU A 234 0.73 -1.40 -20.32
N LEU A 235 -0.16 -1.09 -19.36
CA LEU A 235 -1.58 -0.85 -19.63
C LEU A 235 -1.82 0.37 -20.56
N GLN A 236 -0.88 1.32 -20.66
CA GLN A 236 -1.01 2.45 -21.59
C GLN A 236 -0.97 1.98 -23.04
N ASP A 237 -0.17 0.96 -23.37
CA ASP A 237 -0.01 0.44 -24.73
C ASP A 237 -1.29 -0.21 -25.25
N TYR A 238 -2.12 -0.73 -24.33
CA TYR A 238 -3.39 -1.38 -24.65
C TYR A 238 -4.61 -0.44 -24.67
N LYS A 239 -4.45 0.84 -24.32
CA LYS A 239 -5.56 1.83 -24.32
C LYS A 239 -6.20 2.05 -25.69
N SER A 240 -5.50 1.77 -26.77
CA SER A 240 -6.05 1.83 -28.12
C SER A 240 -7.15 0.78 -28.38
N HIS A 241 -7.09 -0.33 -27.66
CA HIS A 241 -8.05 -1.45 -27.80
C HIS A 241 -9.28 -1.31 -26.91
N GLY A 242 -9.27 -0.42 -25.92
CA GLY A 242 -10.39 -0.24 -25.00
C GLY A 242 -10.06 0.59 -23.78
N SER A 243 -11.02 0.68 -22.88
CA SER A 243 -10.81 1.34 -21.57
C SER A 243 -10.25 0.31 -20.58
N ILE A 244 -9.15 0.69 -19.90
CA ILE A 244 -8.47 -0.19 -18.94
C ILE A 244 -8.37 0.53 -17.61
N TYR A 245 -8.68 -0.18 -16.53
CA TYR A 245 -8.61 0.31 -15.17
C TYR A 245 -7.79 -0.68 -14.32
N LEU A 246 -6.90 -0.14 -13.50
CA LEU A 246 -6.14 -0.92 -12.52
C LEU A 246 -6.76 -0.71 -11.14
N GLY A 247 -6.94 -1.79 -10.40
CA GLY A 247 -7.45 -1.83 -9.03
C GLY A 247 -6.71 -2.88 -8.21
N GLY A 248 -7.17 -3.08 -6.98
CA GLY A 248 -6.60 -4.05 -6.04
C GLY A 248 -6.09 -3.39 -4.78
N THR A 249 -6.08 -4.14 -3.67
CA THR A 249 -5.67 -3.66 -2.35
C THR A 249 -4.23 -3.16 -2.33
N ALA A 250 -3.33 -3.89 -2.99
CA ALA A 250 -1.93 -3.52 -3.11
C ALA A 250 -1.71 -2.18 -3.82
N MET A 251 -2.47 -1.91 -4.90
CA MET A 251 -2.42 -0.64 -5.61
C MET A 251 -2.99 0.51 -4.76
N ILE A 252 -4.13 0.27 -4.10
CA ILE A 252 -4.76 1.29 -3.24
C ILE A 252 -3.82 1.69 -2.11
N ALA A 253 -3.15 0.73 -1.47
CA ALA A 253 -2.18 1.01 -0.42
C ALA A 253 -1.00 1.86 -0.92
N SER A 254 -0.41 1.51 -2.08
CA SER A 254 0.66 2.28 -2.70
C SER A 254 0.23 3.71 -3.07
N ASP A 255 -0.93 3.86 -3.71
CA ASP A 255 -1.46 5.18 -4.07
C ASP A 255 -1.77 6.02 -2.82
N MET A 256 -2.30 5.42 -1.76
CA MET A 256 -2.60 6.11 -0.51
C MET A 256 -1.34 6.70 0.14
N ILE A 257 -0.24 5.93 0.17
CA ILE A 257 1.05 6.42 0.66
C ILE A 257 1.52 7.60 -0.19
N SER A 258 1.52 7.45 -1.51
CA SER A 258 1.94 8.49 -2.45
C SER A 258 1.09 9.77 -2.34
N PHE A 259 -0.22 9.63 -2.13
CA PHE A 259 -1.12 10.78 -1.92
C PHE A 259 -0.83 11.47 -0.59
N ILE A 260 -0.63 10.70 0.51
CA ILE A 260 -0.31 11.29 1.82
C ILE A 260 1.02 12.07 1.75
N GLU A 261 2.05 11.52 1.12
CA GLU A 261 3.33 12.23 0.94
C GLU A 261 3.16 13.53 0.15
N SER A 262 2.41 13.46 -0.95
CA SER A 262 2.12 14.61 -1.81
C SER A 262 1.30 15.67 -1.07
N ASP A 263 0.24 15.26 -0.38
CA ASP A 263 -0.63 16.14 0.37
C ASP A 263 0.09 16.82 1.54
N LEU A 264 0.95 16.08 2.24
CA LEU A 264 1.76 16.62 3.33
C LEU A 264 2.66 17.76 2.82
N LEU A 265 3.26 17.58 1.65
CA LEU A 265 4.13 18.57 1.04
C LEU A 265 3.35 19.79 0.54
N TYR A 266 2.31 19.60 -0.26
CA TYR A 266 1.53 20.71 -0.83
C TYR A 266 0.73 21.46 0.23
N PHE A 267 0.07 20.74 1.13
CA PHE A 267 -0.69 21.35 2.21
C PHE A 267 0.22 22.03 3.22
N GLY A 268 1.33 21.40 3.59
CA GLY A 268 2.35 21.98 4.47
C GLY A 268 2.91 23.29 3.93
N LEU A 269 3.27 23.34 2.63
CA LEU A 269 3.70 24.56 1.96
C LEU A 269 2.59 25.62 1.90
N GLY A 270 1.35 25.21 1.65
CA GLY A 270 0.19 26.10 1.63
C GLY A 270 -0.03 26.77 3.00
N VAL A 271 -0.04 25.99 4.07
CA VAL A 271 -0.17 26.49 5.44
C VAL A 271 0.98 27.41 5.81
N LEU A 272 2.22 27.03 5.49
CA LEU A 272 3.41 27.85 5.74
C LEU A 272 3.30 29.21 5.01
N THR A 273 2.90 29.18 3.76
CA THR A 273 2.72 30.41 2.94
C THR A 273 1.64 31.31 3.54
N MET A 274 0.48 30.73 3.92
CA MET A 274 -0.59 31.47 4.59
C MET A 274 -0.11 32.09 5.92
N PHE A 275 0.68 31.36 6.68
CA PHE A 275 1.25 31.84 7.94
C PHE A 275 2.19 33.02 7.73
N ILE A 276 3.09 32.93 6.73
CA ILE A 276 4.00 34.01 6.34
C ILE A 276 3.23 35.25 5.90
N LEU A 277 2.21 35.08 5.07
CA LEU A 277 1.39 36.19 4.60
C LEU A 277 0.64 36.88 5.74
N THR A 278 0.03 36.10 6.62
CA THR A 278 -0.71 36.63 7.78
C THR A 278 0.21 37.42 8.70
N LEU A 279 1.37 36.85 9.07
CA LEU A 279 2.37 37.55 9.88
C LEU A 279 2.92 38.78 9.18
N GLY A 280 3.12 38.72 7.84
CA GLY A 280 3.59 39.85 7.03
C GLY A 280 2.62 41.02 7.03
N ILE A 281 1.33 40.74 6.88
CA ILE A 281 0.27 41.77 6.91
C ILE A 281 0.18 42.42 8.31
N VAL A 282 0.23 41.59 9.36
CA VAL A 282 0.08 42.08 10.75
C VAL A 282 1.31 42.84 11.20
N PHE A 283 2.49 42.31 11.05
CA PHE A 283 3.70 42.87 11.67
C PHE A 283 4.51 43.78 10.75
N ARG A 284 4.39 43.65 9.42
CA ARG A 284 5.10 44.49 8.41
C ARG A 284 6.64 44.63 8.62
N LYS A 285 7.22 43.80 9.46
CA LYS A 285 8.68 43.77 9.77
C LYS A 285 9.18 42.33 9.74
N PHE A 286 10.18 42.06 8.93
CA PHE A 286 10.74 40.71 8.71
C PHE A 286 11.17 40.03 10.02
N ARG A 287 11.72 40.74 10.98
CA ARG A 287 12.12 40.15 12.26
C ARG A 287 10.98 39.50 13.05
N TRP A 288 9.77 40.05 12.97
CA TRP A 288 8.59 39.57 13.66
C TRP A 288 7.89 38.43 12.91
N ILE A 289 8.28 38.17 11.65
CA ILE A 289 7.87 37.02 10.85
C ILE A 289 8.86 35.87 11.10
N ALA A 290 10.15 36.14 10.98
CA ALA A 290 11.20 35.14 11.07
C ALA A 290 11.30 34.47 12.47
N LEU A 291 11.05 35.24 13.55
CA LEU A 291 11.18 34.74 14.90
C LEU A 291 10.16 33.69 15.30
N PRO A 292 8.82 33.88 15.09
CA PRO A 292 7.83 32.82 15.34
C PRO A 292 8.00 31.62 14.43
N LEU A 293 8.29 31.83 13.14
CA LEU A 293 8.52 30.73 12.19
C LEU A 293 9.75 29.91 12.58
N GLY A 294 10.84 30.57 12.94
CA GLY A 294 12.05 29.90 13.43
C GLY A 294 11.79 29.09 14.70
N CYS A 295 11.06 29.65 15.67
CA CYS A 295 10.68 28.93 16.88
C CYS A 295 9.78 27.72 16.57
N SER A 296 8.78 27.88 15.68
CA SER A 296 7.88 26.77 15.30
C SER A 296 8.63 25.68 14.56
N PHE A 297 9.52 26.04 13.65
CA PHE A 297 10.39 25.10 12.95
C PHE A 297 11.32 24.34 13.89
N LEU A 298 11.91 25.05 14.86
CA LEU A 298 12.72 24.43 15.92
C LEU A 298 11.91 23.41 16.73
N VAL A 299 10.72 23.78 17.18
CA VAL A 299 9.85 22.87 17.94
C VAL A 299 9.52 21.64 17.11
N ALA A 300 9.14 21.81 15.83
CA ALA A 300 8.82 20.69 14.93
C ALA A 300 10.01 19.75 14.70
N LEU A 301 11.26 20.27 14.71
CA LEU A 301 12.46 19.45 14.59
C LEU A 301 12.81 18.68 15.87
N PHE A 302 12.34 19.15 17.04
CA PHE A 302 12.60 18.49 18.31
C PHE A 302 11.50 17.51 18.75
N THR A 303 10.37 17.50 18.05
CA THR A 303 9.27 16.57 18.28
C THR A 303 9.39 15.34 17.39
#